data_8f6c6ae4d6723fa683d3a932958e52f4
#
_entry.id   8f6c6ae4d6723fa683d3a932958e52f4
#
_cell.length_a   1.000
_cell.length_b   1.000
_cell.length_c   1.000
_cell.angle_alpha   90.00
_cell.angle_beta   90.00
_cell.angle_gamma   90.00
#
_symmetry.space_group_name_H-M   'P 1'
#
loop_
_entity.id
_entity.type
_entity.pdbx_description
1 polymer ?
#
loop_
_entity_poly.entity_id
_entity_poly.type
_entity_poly.pdbx_seq_one_letter_code
_entity_poly.pdbx_strand_id
1 'polypeptide(L)'
;ASDLNLALKNLYNSNLFENVQVIPKGQTILIKVKENRRIRRLAFEGNKKIEEKDLLPLIKSKERQPFSKVQVVKDSRIISDFYRFKSRYSARVEPKIIERDKGFVDLVFEIDEGSILQISQIDFVGNRSFSDRQLRNVIKSKRAGIFSSFFTSDNYSEDSQEADKYLLEKFYKDNGFPDAKVIASLGGLKNSGETAFLTYSIYEGPFFRFGNLSIKSMVKGISPSLYESSIVASKGDNFNTSEIQKTLDNIKKVSVKNGYPFLIGTVDQVRNSKE
;
A
#
# COMPACT_ATOMS: atom_id res chain seq x y z
N ALA A 1 -27.12 -18.27 34.55
CA ALA A 1 -26.40 -16.96 34.40
C ALA A 1 -25.62 -16.88 33.07
N SER A 2 -24.94 -17.95 32.62
CA SER A 2 -24.16 -17.98 31.38
C SER A 2 -25.02 -17.77 30.14
N ASP A 3 -26.17 -18.44 30.04
CA ASP A 3 -27.06 -18.40 28.88
C ASP A 3 -27.76 -17.05 28.72
N LEU A 4 -28.06 -16.38 29.83
CA LEU A 4 -28.63 -15.04 29.82
C LEU A 4 -27.60 -14.00 29.32
N ASN A 5 -26.37 -14.12 29.76
CA ASN A 5 -25.28 -13.26 29.29
C ASN A 5 -25.00 -13.45 27.79
N LEU A 6 -25.07 -14.70 27.32
CA LEU A 6 -24.92 -15.02 25.89
C LEU A 6 -26.08 -14.44 25.08
N ALA A 7 -27.31 -14.59 25.57
CA ALA A 7 -28.52 -14.03 24.94
C ALA A 7 -28.43 -12.50 24.85
N LEU A 8 -28.05 -11.83 25.95
CA LEU A 8 -27.82 -10.38 25.99
C LEU A 8 -26.75 -9.94 24.98
N LYS A 9 -25.62 -10.63 24.95
CA LYS A 9 -24.57 -10.34 24.00
C LYS A 9 -25.03 -10.48 22.55
N ASN A 10 -25.85 -11.50 22.26
CA ASN A 10 -26.44 -11.70 20.94
C ASN A 10 -27.42 -10.59 20.57
N LEU A 11 -28.25 -10.14 21.52
CA LEU A 11 -29.18 -9.01 21.31
C LEU A 11 -28.42 -7.71 21.00
N TYR A 12 -27.36 -7.40 21.75
CA TYR A 12 -26.51 -6.23 21.45
C TYR A 12 -25.78 -6.36 20.13
N ASN A 13 -25.23 -7.53 19.84
CA ASN A 13 -24.50 -7.79 18.59
C ASN A 13 -25.39 -7.77 17.34
N SER A 14 -26.71 -7.94 17.50
CA SER A 14 -27.68 -7.85 16.40
C SER A 14 -27.79 -6.43 15.83
N ASN A 15 -27.36 -5.40 16.58
CA ASN A 15 -27.53 -3.98 16.25
C ASN A 15 -28.99 -3.55 16.02
N LEU A 16 -29.97 -4.37 16.43
CA LEU A 16 -31.39 -4.05 16.30
C LEU A 16 -31.90 -3.15 17.42
N PHE A 17 -31.21 -3.13 18.56
CA PHE A 17 -31.68 -2.48 19.77
C PHE A 17 -30.70 -1.41 20.25
N GLU A 18 -31.24 -0.23 20.59
CA GLU A 18 -30.49 0.88 21.21
C GLU A 18 -30.23 0.59 22.70
N ASN A 19 -31.23 -0.05 23.35
CA ASN A 19 -31.15 -0.41 24.75
C ASN A 19 -31.84 -1.77 25.01
N VAL A 20 -31.21 -2.57 25.85
CA VAL A 20 -31.74 -3.85 26.30
C VAL A 20 -31.65 -3.88 27.82
N GLN A 21 -32.79 -3.93 28.51
CA GLN A 21 -32.87 -4.05 29.97
C GLN A 21 -33.41 -5.41 30.33
N VAL A 22 -32.74 -6.11 31.24
CA VAL A 22 -33.19 -7.37 31.79
C VAL A 22 -33.66 -7.15 33.22
N ILE A 23 -34.91 -7.45 33.45
CA ILE A 23 -35.58 -7.26 34.76
C ILE A 23 -36.05 -8.62 35.26
N PRO A 24 -35.47 -9.16 36.35
CA PRO A 24 -35.96 -10.38 36.97
C PRO A 24 -37.34 -10.11 37.59
N LYS A 25 -38.35 -10.98 37.31
CA LYS A 25 -39.68 -10.88 37.85
C LYS A 25 -40.13 -12.26 38.33
N GLY A 26 -39.80 -12.59 39.57
CA GLY A 26 -40.08 -13.91 40.15
C GLY A 26 -39.32 -15.01 39.42
N GLN A 27 -40.01 -15.99 38.86
CA GLN A 27 -39.41 -17.08 38.06
C GLN A 27 -39.30 -16.74 36.57
N THR A 28 -39.67 -15.53 36.17
CA THR A 28 -39.60 -15.06 34.77
C THR A 28 -38.59 -13.93 34.63
N ILE A 29 -38.09 -13.78 33.42
CA ILE A 29 -37.19 -12.70 33.04
C ILE A 29 -37.91 -11.82 32.03
N LEU A 30 -38.10 -10.54 32.37
CA LEU A 30 -38.63 -9.55 31.46
C LEU A 30 -37.48 -8.86 30.75
N ILE A 31 -37.47 -8.93 29.41
CA ILE A 31 -36.51 -8.21 28.58
C ILE A 31 -37.24 -7.01 27.97
N LYS A 32 -36.84 -5.80 28.37
CA LYS A 32 -37.30 -4.56 27.74
C LYS A 32 -36.28 -4.15 26.69
N VAL A 33 -36.74 -3.93 25.48
CA VAL A 33 -35.92 -3.49 24.35
C VAL A 33 -36.41 -2.15 23.82
N LYS A 34 -35.46 -1.30 23.41
CA LYS A 34 -35.73 -0.12 22.61
C LYS A 34 -35.09 -0.35 21.26
N GLU A 35 -35.88 -0.40 20.20
CA GLU A 35 -35.38 -0.62 18.85
C GLU A 35 -34.48 0.53 18.40
N ASN A 36 -33.40 0.18 17.64
CA ASN A 36 -32.58 1.15 16.97
C ASN A 36 -33.42 1.86 15.89
N ARG A 37 -33.15 3.13 15.72
CA ARG A 37 -33.66 3.89 14.58
C ARG A 37 -33.20 3.24 13.28
N ARG A 38 -33.94 3.48 12.19
CA ARG A 38 -33.59 2.98 10.87
C ARG A 38 -33.16 4.13 9.98
N ILE A 39 -32.17 3.88 9.14
CA ILE A 39 -31.73 4.84 8.14
C ILE A 39 -32.80 4.92 7.06
N ARG A 40 -33.45 6.09 6.94
CA ARG A 40 -34.44 6.36 5.90
C ARG A 40 -33.77 6.72 4.59
N ARG A 41 -32.80 7.62 4.66
CA ARG A 41 -32.03 8.12 3.52
C ARG A 41 -30.55 8.13 3.89
N LEU A 42 -29.73 7.75 2.94
CA LEU A 42 -28.27 7.87 2.99
C LEU A 42 -27.84 8.76 1.84
N ALA A 43 -27.02 9.78 2.11
CA ALA A 43 -26.55 10.71 1.10
C ALA A 43 -25.11 11.13 1.38
N PHE A 44 -24.43 11.55 0.32
CA PHE A 44 -23.11 12.18 0.38
C PHE A 44 -23.28 13.62 -0.13
N GLU A 45 -22.65 14.58 0.54
CA GLU A 45 -22.65 15.98 0.15
C GLU A 45 -21.21 16.50 0.10
N GLY A 46 -20.88 17.27 -0.94
CA GLY A 46 -19.54 17.85 -1.11
C GLY A 46 -18.55 16.99 -1.90
N ASN A 47 -18.88 15.76 -2.26
CA ASN A 47 -18.08 14.83 -3.05
C ASN A 47 -18.08 15.18 -4.55
N LYS A 48 -17.43 16.29 -4.93
CA LYS A 48 -17.41 16.84 -6.29
C LYS A 48 -16.49 16.09 -7.25
N LYS A 49 -15.47 15.45 -6.75
CA LYS A 49 -14.41 14.77 -7.52
C LYS A 49 -14.51 13.25 -7.48
N ILE A 50 -15.14 12.72 -6.45
CA ILE A 50 -15.37 11.29 -6.27
C ILE A 50 -16.88 11.06 -6.31
N GLU A 51 -17.31 10.17 -7.18
CA GLU A 51 -18.72 9.91 -7.37
C GLU A 51 -19.30 9.05 -6.23
N GLU A 52 -20.57 9.23 -5.95
CA GLU A 52 -21.29 8.44 -4.92
C GLU A 52 -21.20 6.93 -5.17
N LYS A 53 -21.21 6.49 -6.43
CA LYS A 53 -21.06 5.07 -6.82
C LYS A 53 -19.75 4.44 -6.34
N ASP A 54 -18.70 5.26 -6.15
CA ASP A 54 -17.39 4.79 -5.66
C ASP A 54 -17.33 4.74 -4.13
N LEU A 55 -18.15 5.54 -3.45
CA LEU A 55 -18.22 5.64 -1.98
C LEU A 55 -19.17 4.61 -1.38
N LEU A 56 -20.32 4.38 -1.99
CA LEU A 56 -21.37 3.47 -1.50
C LEU A 56 -20.89 2.03 -1.23
N PRO A 57 -20.05 1.41 -2.08
CA PRO A 57 -19.54 0.06 -1.84
C PRO A 57 -18.58 -0.05 -0.65
N LEU A 58 -17.96 1.06 -0.24
CA LEU A 58 -16.97 1.08 0.83
C LEU A 58 -17.60 0.98 2.22
N ILE A 59 -18.82 1.48 2.38
CA ILE A 59 -19.50 1.62 3.67
C ILE A 59 -20.48 0.50 3.94
N LYS A 60 -20.72 0.25 5.23
CA LYS A 60 -21.67 -0.76 5.70
C LYS A 60 -23.04 -0.19 6.02
N SER A 61 -23.14 1.10 6.35
CA SER A 61 -24.43 1.76 6.54
C SER A 61 -25.23 1.79 5.25
N LYS A 62 -26.49 1.39 5.28
CA LYS A 62 -27.40 1.38 4.12
C LYS A 62 -28.78 1.83 4.49
N GLU A 63 -29.52 2.35 3.51
CA GLU A 63 -30.93 2.67 3.69
C GLU A 63 -31.72 1.46 4.18
N ARG A 64 -32.76 1.71 4.99
CA ARG A 64 -33.66 0.73 5.63
C ARG A 64 -32.99 -0.19 6.66
N GLN A 65 -31.70 -0.09 6.89
CA GLN A 65 -30.99 -0.84 7.94
C GLN A 65 -31.03 -0.11 9.29
N PRO A 66 -30.82 -0.84 10.41
CA PRO A 66 -30.67 -0.24 11.72
C PRO A 66 -29.53 0.78 11.75
N PHE A 67 -29.80 1.94 12.35
CA PHE A 67 -28.79 2.97 12.56
C PHE A 67 -27.85 2.58 13.71
N SER A 68 -26.54 2.66 13.46
CA SER A 68 -25.52 2.45 14.48
C SER A 68 -24.48 3.58 14.44
N LYS A 69 -24.38 4.36 15.53
CA LYS A 69 -23.34 5.41 15.64
C LYS A 69 -21.92 4.86 15.45
N VAL A 70 -21.66 3.68 16.01
CA VAL A 70 -20.35 3.03 15.89
C VAL A 70 -20.03 2.70 14.43
N GLN A 71 -21.03 2.19 13.69
CA GLN A 71 -20.84 1.87 12.28
C GLN A 71 -20.63 3.14 11.44
N VAL A 72 -21.41 4.18 11.70
CA VAL A 72 -21.27 5.48 10.99
C VAL A 72 -19.87 6.09 11.18
N VAL A 73 -19.30 6.03 12.39
CA VAL A 73 -17.93 6.49 12.63
C VAL A 73 -16.90 5.65 11.86
N LYS A 74 -17.12 4.32 11.79
CA LYS A 74 -16.25 3.44 10.97
C LYS A 74 -16.35 3.78 9.49
N ASP A 75 -17.56 4.01 9.00
CA ASP A 75 -17.81 4.37 7.61
C ASP A 75 -17.17 5.71 7.25
N SER A 76 -17.30 6.74 8.11
CA SER A 76 -16.61 8.03 7.92
C SER A 76 -15.09 7.87 7.81
N ARG A 77 -14.51 6.99 8.65
CA ARG A 77 -13.07 6.72 8.59
C ARG A 77 -12.67 6.02 7.30
N ILE A 78 -13.45 5.02 6.87
CA ILE A 78 -13.19 4.32 5.59
C ILE A 78 -13.26 5.29 4.41
N ILE A 79 -14.25 6.20 4.39
CA ILE A 79 -14.34 7.23 3.36
C ILE A 79 -13.11 8.15 3.41
N SER A 80 -12.71 8.62 4.60
CA SER A 80 -11.52 9.46 4.77
C SER A 80 -10.24 8.77 4.28
N ASP A 81 -10.08 7.47 4.58
CA ASP A 81 -8.93 6.67 4.13
C ASP A 81 -8.94 6.52 2.61
N PHE A 82 -10.12 6.37 2.00
CA PHE A 82 -10.26 6.34 0.54
C PHE A 82 -9.84 7.67 -0.11
N TYR A 83 -10.21 8.82 0.49
CA TYR A 83 -9.74 10.12 0.03
C TYR A 83 -8.21 10.26 0.17
N ARG A 84 -7.60 9.75 1.25
CA ARG A 84 -6.13 9.70 1.41
C ARG A 84 -5.47 8.86 0.31
N PHE A 85 -6.04 7.69 0.02
CA PHE A 85 -5.57 6.86 -1.09
C PHE A 85 -5.61 7.60 -2.44
N LYS A 86 -6.55 8.53 -2.61
CA LYS A 86 -6.63 9.45 -3.76
C LYS A 86 -5.75 10.71 -3.60
N SER A 87 -4.75 10.68 -2.72
CA SER A 87 -3.81 11.80 -2.42
C SER A 87 -4.48 13.06 -1.85
N ARG A 88 -5.68 12.93 -1.27
CA ARG A 88 -6.44 14.01 -0.63
C ARG A 88 -6.33 13.91 0.89
N TYR A 89 -5.16 14.21 1.42
CA TYR A 89 -4.85 14.04 2.84
C TYR A 89 -5.57 15.03 3.76
N SER A 90 -5.99 16.17 3.23
CA SER A 90 -6.76 17.19 3.96
C SER A 90 -8.27 16.96 3.90
N ALA A 91 -8.73 15.89 3.26
CA ALA A 91 -10.17 15.59 3.19
C ALA A 91 -10.75 15.34 4.59
N ARG A 92 -11.94 15.90 4.82
CA ARG A 92 -12.71 15.74 6.05
C ARG A 92 -14.04 15.12 5.73
N VAL A 93 -14.46 14.17 6.55
CA VAL A 93 -15.76 13.46 6.39
C VAL A 93 -16.49 13.51 7.71
N GLU A 94 -17.55 14.28 7.75
CA GLU A 94 -18.37 14.48 8.95
C GLU A 94 -19.77 13.89 8.74
N PRO A 95 -20.18 12.91 9.54
CA PRO A 95 -21.52 12.36 9.44
C PRO A 95 -22.53 13.27 10.12
N LYS A 96 -23.56 13.70 9.39
CA LYS A 96 -24.75 14.38 9.93
C LYS A 96 -25.89 13.39 10.07
N ILE A 97 -26.46 13.35 11.26
CA ILE A 97 -27.59 12.50 11.61
C ILE A 97 -28.81 13.42 11.83
N ILE A 98 -29.76 13.35 10.93
CA ILE A 98 -30.99 14.16 11.01
C ILE A 98 -32.11 13.27 11.51
N GLU A 99 -32.57 13.55 12.70
CA GLU A 99 -33.71 12.80 13.31
C GLU A 99 -34.99 13.04 12.55
N ARG A 100 -35.77 11.99 12.36
CA ARG A 100 -37.06 12.00 11.70
C ARG A 100 -38.12 11.31 12.57
N ASP A 101 -39.37 11.55 12.27
CA ASP A 101 -40.49 10.92 12.98
C ASP A 101 -40.45 9.39 12.80
N LYS A 102 -41.18 8.72 13.71
CA LYS A 102 -41.37 7.26 13.68
C LYS A 102 -40.10 6.40 13.73
N GLY A 103 -39.06 6.87 14.43
CA GLY A 103 -37.84 6.10 14.63
C GLY A 103 -36.94 6.02 13.40
N PHE A 104 -36.99 6.99 12.51
CA PHE A 104 -36.14 7.11 11.36
C PHE A 104 -35.05 8.18 11.56
N VAL A 105 -33.95 8.03 10.82
CA VAL A 105 -32.91 9.03 10.67
C VAL A 105 -32.52 9.16 9.21
N ASP A 106 -32.13 10.36 8.77
CA ASP A 106 -31.39 10.56 7.54
C ASP A 106 -29.92 10.68 7.92
N LEU A 107 -29.06 9.93 7.23
CA LEU A 107 -27.62 9.94 7.38
C LEU A 107 -27.00 10.63 6.17
N VAL A 108 -26.29 11.72 6.42
CA VAL A 108 -25.58 12.46 5.38
C VAL A 108 -24.10 12.48 5.75
N PHE A 109 -23.24 12.04 4.86
CA PHE A 109 -21.80 12.24 4.99
C PHE A 109 -21.44 13.55 4.29
N GLU A 110 -21.15 14.59 5.08
CA GLU A 110 -20.63 15.85 4.55
C GLU A 110 -19.14 15.70 4.33
N ILE A 111 -18.71 15.99 3.11
CA ILE A 111 -17.34 15.77 2.64
C ILE A 111 -16.76 17.10 2.18
N ASP A 112 -15.70 17.51 2.84
CA ASP A 112 -14.77 18.50 2.30
C ASP A 112 -13.59 17.74 1.69
N GLU A 113 -13.52 17.68 0.36
CA GLU A 113 -12.51 16.86 -0.33
C GLU A 113 -11.09 17.43 -0.19
N GLY A 114 -10.93 18.68 0.23
CA GLY A 114 -9.64 19.35 0.28
C GLY A 114 -8.91 19.39 -1.06
N SER A 115 -7.65 19.78 -1.02
CA SER A 115 -6.75 19.77 -2.20
C SER A 115 -5.98 18.46 -2.31
N ILE A 116 -5.50 18.16 -3.52
CA ILE A 116 -4.51 17.10 -3.73
C ILE A 116 -3.18 17.58 -3.15
N LEU A 117 -2.54 16.72 -2.36
CA LEU A 117 -1.24 17.01 -1.79
C LEU A 117 -0.14 16.78 -2.82
N GLN A 118 0.53 17.85 -3.23
CA GLN A 118 1.60 17.80 -4.22
C GLN A 118 2.99 17.74 -3.57
N ILE A 119 3.93 17.07 -4.23
CA ILE A 119 5.32 16.96 -3.78
C ILE A 119 6.08 18.22 -4.20
N SER A 120 6.49 19.04 -3.22
CA SER A 120 7.28 20.25 -3.47
C SER A 120 8.80 20.00 -3.49
N GLN A 121 9.25 18.95 -2.80
CA GLN A 121 10.68 18.67 -2.61
C GLN A 121 10.92 17.16 -2.53
N ILE A 122 12.02 16.71 -3.16
CA ILE A 122 12.52 15.34 -3.07
C ILE A 122 14.02 15.40 -2.82
N ASP A 123 14.44 14.85 -1.70
CA ASP A 123 15.83 14.82 -1.26
C ASP A 123 16.31 13.38 -1.03
N PHE A 124 17.63 13.21 -1.14
CA PHE A 124 18.29 11.96 -0.84
C PHE A 124 19.40 12.19 0.18
N VAL A 125 19.61 11.22 1.06
CA VAL A 125 20.64 11.26 2.10
C VAL A 125 21.39 9.93 2.09
N GLY A 126 22.72 9.99 2.12
CA GLY A 126 23.58 8.80 2.09
C GLY A 126 23.98 8.33 0.70
N ASN A 127 23.50 8.97 -0.35
CA ASN A 127 23.79 8.70 -1.76
C ASN A 127 25.16 9.27 -2.19
N ARG A 128 26.24 8.62 -1.79
CA ARG A 128 27.62 9.07 -2.07
C ARG A 128 28.05 8.77 -3.51
N SER A 129 27.57 7.66 -4.08
CA SER A 129 27.97 7.15 -5.40
C SER A 129 27.18 7.74 -6.55
N PHE A 130 25.96 8.19 -6.31
CA PHE A 130 25.07 8.76 -7.32
C PHE A 130 24.50 10.10 -6.89
N SER A 131 24.41 11.03 -7.83
CA SER A 131 23.85 12.35 -7.58
C SER A 131 22.33 12.28 -7.41
N ASP A 132 21.77 13.25 -6.69
CA ASP A 132 20.31 13.43 -6.55
C ASP A 132 19.59 13.50 -7.91
N ARG A 133 20.22 14.11 -8.90
CA ARG A 133 19.69 14.22 -10.26
C ARG A 133 19.51 12.84 -10.90
N GLN A 134 20.51 11.95 -10.74
CA GLN A 134 20.42 10.58 -11.25
C GLN A 134 19.30 9.82 -10.53
N LEU A 135 19.24 9.90 -9.19
CA LEU A 135 18.24 9.20 -8.40
C LEU A 135 16.81 9.71 -8.67
N ARG A 136 16.63 11.03 -8.87
CA ARG A 136 15.32 11.59 -9.28
C ARG A 136 14.82 11.05 -10.63
N ASN A 137 15.73 10.64 -11.52
CA ASN A 137 15.33 10.02 -12.78
C ASN A 137 14.91 8.55 -12.63
N VAL A 138 15.36 7.88 -11.56
CA VAL A 138 15.04 6.48 -11.26
C VAL A 138 13.64 6.33 -10.68
N ILE A 139 13.25 7.25 -9.79
CA ILE A 139 11.97 7.19 -9.06
C ILE A 139 10.79 7.64 -9.93
N LYS A 140 9.58 7.17 -9.54
CA LYS A 140 8.31 7.56 -10.16
C LYS A 140 7.82 8.91 -9.66
N SER A 141 7.97 9.18 -8.36
CA SER A 141 7.55 10.45 -7.76
C SER A 141 8.29 11.61 -8.40
N LYS A 142 7.57 12.67 -8.71
CA LYS A 142 8.10 13.90 -9.33
C LYS A 142 7.74 15.11 -8.48
N ARG A 143 8.55 16.16 -8.56
CA ARG A 143 8.21 17.44 -7.95
C ARG A 143 7.12 18.13 -8.77
N ALA A 144 6.19 18.76 -8.07
CA ALA A 144 5.22 19.64 -8.69
C ALA A 144 5.93 20.77 -9.48
N GLY A 145 5.53 20.98 -10.71
CA GLY A 145 6.07 21.97 -11.62
C GLY A 145 4.96 22.84 -12.21
N ILE A 146 5.32 23.72 -13.14
CA ILE A 146 4.37 24.65 -13.77
C ILE A 146 3.22 23.92 -14.51
N PHE A 147 3.45 22.67 -14.91
CA PHE A 147 2.46 21.83 -15.61
C PHE A 147 1.95 20.68 -14.73
N SER A 148 2.08 20.77 -13.42
CA SER A 148 1.76 19.69 -12.47
C SER A 148 0.30 19.21 -12.56
N SER A 149 -0.62 20.10 -12.92
CA SER A 149 -2.05 19.76 -13.06
C SER A 149 -2.34 18.72 -14.14
N PHE A 150 -1.40 18.43 -15.03
CA PHE A 150 -1.54 17.42 -16.09
C PHE A 150 -0.91 16.06 -15.76
N PHE A 151 -0.14 15.97 -14.68
CA PHE A 151 0.57 14.75 -14.30
C PHE A 151 0.22 14.31 -12.87
N THR A 152 -0.09 13.04 -12.67
CA THR A 152 -0.42 12.47 -11.35
C THR A 152 0.84 12.04 -10.58
N SER A 153 2.01 12.04 -11.21
CA SER A 153 3.27 11.59 -10.60
C SER A 153 3.86 12.58 -9.57
N ASP A 154 3.33 13.79 -9.50
CA ASP A 154 3.68 14.83 -8.53
C ASP A 154 2.77 14.82 -7.27
N ASN A 155 1.77 13.94 -7.25
CA ASN A 155 0.92 13.76 -6.09
C ASN A 155 1.63 12.89 -5.04
N TYR A 156 1.54 13.32 -3.80
CA TYR A 156 2.05 12.54 -2.68
C TYR A 156 1.21 11.25 -2.50
N SER A 157 1.87 10.10 -2.41
CA SER A 157 1.24 8.80 -2.18
C SER A 157 2.21 7.85 -1.47
N GLU A 158 1.72 7.14 -0.47
CA GLU A 158 2.50 6.11 0.24
C GLU A 158 2.89 4.95 -0.68
N ASP A 159 1.98 4.52 -1.56
CA ASP A 159 2.26 3.48 -2.56
C ASP A 159 3.36 3.90 -3.53
N SER A 160 3.38 5.18 -3.92
CA SER A 160 4.45 5.72 -4.77
C SER A 160 5.79 5.71 -4.06
N GLN A 161 5.83 5.98 -2.75
CA GLN A 161 7.06 5.91 -1.97
C GLN A 161 7.61 4.48 -1.88
N GLU A 162 6.76 3.47 -1.68
CA GLU A 162 7.20 2.07 -1.67
C GLU A 162 7.72 1.63 -3.05
N ALA A 163 7.05 2.06 -4.13
CA ALA A 163 7.54 1.82 -5.49
C ALA A 163 8.89 2.50 -5.73
N ASP A 164 9.09 3.72 -5.23
CA ASP A 164 10.33 4.46 -5.36
C ASP A 164 11.47 3.81 -4.58
N LYS A 165 11.22 3.32 -3.37
CA LYS A 165 12.21 2.53 -2.59
C LYS A 165 12.69 1.32 -3.39
N TYR A 166 11.75 0.55 -3.93
CA TYR A 166 12.08 -0.61 -4.76
C TYR A 166 12.92 -0.23 -5.98
N LEU A 167 12.58 0.86 -6.67
CA LEU A 167 13.30 1.32 -7.85
C LEU A 167 14.72 1.80 -7.50
N LEU A 168 14.86 2.53 -6.38
CA LEU A 168 16.16 2.96 -5.88
C LEU A 168 17.05 1.77 -5.52
N GLU A 169 16.53 0.84 -4.72
CA GLU A 169 17.29 -0.36 -4.34
C GLU A 169 17.69 -1.19 -5.56
N LYS A 170 16.75 -1.38 -6.51
CA LYS A 170 17.05 -2.07 -7.76
C LYS A 170 18.14 -1.35 -8.56
N PHE A 171 18.06 -0.03 -8.69
CA PHE A 171 19.06 0.77 -9.38
C PHE A 171 20.44 0.59 -8.75
N TYR A 172 20.56 0.68 -7.43
CA TYR A 172 21.83 0.46 -6.74
C TYR A 172 22.37 -0.95 -6.93
N LYS A 173 21.51 -1.98 -6.79
CA LYS A 173 21.87 -3.39 -7.00
C LYS A 173 22.29 -3.69 -8.43
N ASP A 174 21.78 -2.96 -9.41
CA ASP A 174 22.17 -3.09 -10.82
C ASP A 174 23.43 -2.28 -11.16
N ASN A 175 23.94 -1.48 -10.22
CA ASN A 175 25.10 -0.62 -10.41
C ASN A 175 26.24 -0.87 -9.39
N GLY A 176 26.41 -2.10 -8.93
CA GLY A 176 27.55 -2.50 -8.12
C GLY A 176 27.30 -2.56 -6.61
N PHE A 177 26.10 -2.28 -6.11
CA PHE A 177 25.80 -2.22 -4.69
C PHE A 177 24.73 -3.25 -4.27
N PRO A 178 25.07 -4.55 -4.19
CA PRO A 178 24.11 -5.61 -3.90
C PRO A 178 23.41 -5.46 -2.55
N ASP A 179 24.06 -4.81 -1.58
CA ASP A 179 23.55 -4.65 -0.22
C ASP A 179 22.80 -3.32 0.01
N ALA A 180 22.64 -2.54 -1.06
CA ALA A 180 21.96 -1.26 -0.96
C ALA A 180 20.51 -1.41 -0.48
N LYS A 181 20.13 -0.51 0.44
CA LYS A 181 18.80 -0.45 1.03
C LYS A 181 18.36 0.99 1.20
N VAL A 182 17.09 1.25 0.98
CA VAL A 182 16.44 2.48 1.43
C VAL A 182 15.99 2.27 2.87
N ILE A 183 16.77 2.84 3.82
CA ILE A 183 16.58 2.63 5.27
C ILE A 183 15.32 3.31 5.77
N ALA A 184 15.05 4.50 5.25
CA ALA A 184 13.87 5.28 5.60
C ALA A 184 13.40 6.10 4.41
N SER A 185 12.09 6.28 4.31
CA SER A 185 11.49 7.32 3.51
C SER A 185 10.61 8.15 4.42
N LEU A 186 10.90 9.44 4.54
CA LEU A 186 10.10 10.37 5.29
C LEU A 186 9.32 11.21 4.30
N GLY A 187 7.99 11.18 4.45
CA GLY A 187 7.10 12.14 3.82
C GLY A 187 6.49 13.01 4.89
N GLY A 188 6.42 14.30 4.65
CA GLY A 188 5.85 15.25 5.61
C GLY A 188 5.13 16.39 4.91
N LEU A 189 4.34 17.11 5.70
CA LEU A 189 3.62 18.28 5.23
C LEU A 189 4.48 19.53 5.40
N LYS A 190 4.44 20.40 4.41
CA LYS A 190 5.08 21.70 4.40
C LYS A 190 4.02 22.80 4.24
N ASN A 191 4.27 23.99 4.78
CA ASN A 191 3.37 25.13 4.62
C ASN A 191 1.89 24.84 4.97
N SER A 192 1.60 24.57 6.24
CA SER A 192 0.22 24.35 6.73
C SER A 192 -0.54 23.17 6.10
N GLY A 193 0.15 22.24 5.45
CA GLY A 193 -0.47 21.04 4.89
C GLY A 193 -0.82 21.10 3.40
N GLU A 194 -0.33 22.13 2.70
CA GLU A 194 -0.62 22.29 1.25
C GLU A 194 0.33 21.52 0.35
N THR A 195 1.57 21.30 0.78
CA THR A 195 2.58 20.57 0.01
C THR A 195 3.29 19.52 0.85
N ALA A 196 3.80 18.49 0.20
CA ALA A 196 4.61 17.44 0.81
C ALA A 196 6.09 17.57 0.43
N PHE A 197 6.96 17.02 1.28
CA PHE A 197 8.34 16.72 0.94
C PHE A 197 8.60 15.23 1.11
N LEU A 198 9.54 14.69 0.34
CA LEU A 198 10.03 13.31 0.45
C LEU A 198 11.53 13.34 0.72
N THR A 199 11.99 12.49 1.63
CA THR A 199 13.42 12.28 1.87
C THR A 199 13.70 10.78 1.91
N TYR A 200 14.56 10.29 1.04
CA TYR A 200 15.01 8.91 1.00
C TYR A 200 16.39 8.77 1.64
N SER A 201 16.48 8.05 2.75
CA SER A 201 17.75 7.73 3.40
C SER A 201 18.29 6.41 2.86
N ILE A 202 19.46 6.45 2.26
CA ILE A 202 20.06 5.34 1.51
C ILE A 202 21.30 4.83 2.25
N TYR A 203 21.35 3.53 2.45
CA TYR A 203 22.55 2.80 2.77
C TYR A 203 23.04 2.11 1.50
N GLU A 204 24.18 2.53 0.94
CA GLU A 204 24.70 1.98 -0.31
C GLU A 204 25.33 0.60 -0.12
N GLY A 205 25.95 0.37 1.04
CA GLY A 205 26.79 -0.80 1.26
C GLY A 205 28.11 -0.74 0.50
N PRO A 206 28.90 -1.83 0.51
CA PRO A 206 30.13 -1.93 -0.25
C PRO A 206 29.86 -2.13 -1.75
N PHE A 207 30.79 -1.60 -2.57
CA PHE A 207 30.75 -1.79 -4.01
C PHE A 207 31.37 -3.14 -4.40
N PHE A 208 30.75 -3.85 -5.34
CA PHE A 208 31.22 -5.13 -5.84
C PHE A 208 31.29 -5.18 -7.36
N ARG A 209 32.21 -6.00 -7.85
CA ARG A 209 32.30 -6.40 -9.25
C ARG A 209 32.15 -7.89 -9.41
N PHE A 210 31.76 -8.34 -10.58
CA PHE A 210 31.75 -9.76 -10.89
C PHE A 210 33.16 -10.35 -10.88
N GLY A 211 33.34 -11.40 -10.09
CA GLY A 211 34.55 -12.24 -10.12
C GLY A 211 34.47 -13.30 -11.23
N ASN A 212 34.96 -14.50 -10.95
CA ASN A 212 34.84 -15.62 -11.87
C ASN A 212 33.38 -16.13 -11.90
N LEU A 213 32.84 -16.27 -13.09
CA LEU A 213 31.54 -16.80 -13.35
C LEU A 213 31.64 -18.22 -13.89
N SER A 214 30.89 -19.15 -13.36
CA SER A 214 30.85 -20.53 -13.83
C SER A 214 29.47 -21.15 -13.61
N ILE A 215 29.14 -22.10 -14.46
CA ILE A 215 27.94 -22.91 -14.32
C ILE A 215 28.33 -24.31 -13.86
N LYS A 216 27.62 -24.83 -12.85
CA LYS A 216 27.74 -26.20 -12.37
C LYS A 216 26.44 -26.93 -12.58
N SER A 217 26.46 -28.13 -13.09
CA SER A 217 25.28 -28.98 -13.16
C SER A 217 25.31 -29.97 -12.01
N MET A 218 24.20 -30.03 -11.28
CA MET A 218 23.96 -31.06 -10.26
C MET A 218 23.10 -32.20 -10.80
N VAL A 219 22.68 -32.11 -12.07
CA VAL A 219 21.83 -33.11 -12.73
C VAL A 219 22.71 -34.02 -13.60
N LYS A 220 22.64 -35.32 -13.33
CA LYS A 220 23.41 -36.32 -14.10
C LYS A 220 22.99 -36.31 -15.59
N GLY A 221 23.99 -36.25 -16.46
CA GLY A 221 23.78 -36.24 -17.91
C GLY A 221 23.60 -34.87 -18.55
N ILE A 222 23.58 -33.79 -17.77
CA ILE A 222 23.53 -32.43 -18.31
C ILE A 222 24.89 -31.79 -18.18
N SER A 223 25.53 -31.46 -19.34
CA SER A 223 26.79 -30.76 -19.36
C SER A 223 26.62 -29.27 -19.06
N PRO A 224 27.44 -28.70 -18.13
CA PRO A 224 27.46 -27.26 -17.88
C PRO A 224 27.79 -26.42 -19.13
N SER A 225 28.62 -26.93 -20.04
CA SER A 225 29.02 -26.23 -21.26
C SER A 225 27.85 -25.84 -22.17
N LEU A 226 26.74 -26.57 -22.09
CA LEU A 226 25.51 -26.23 -22.81
C LEU A 226 24.96 -24.85 -22.45
N TYR A 227 25.26 -24.38 -21.25
CA TYR A 227 24.72 -23.15 -20.69
C TYR A 227 25.73 -22.01 -20.60
N GLU A 228 26.98 -22.20 -20.89
CA GLU A 228 28.04 -21.15 -20.78
C GLU A 228 27.67 -19.89 -21.57
N SER A 229 27.09 -20.05 -22.76
CA SER A 229 26.60 -18.93 -23.58
C SER A 229 25.41 -18.18 -23.00
N SER A 230 24.80 -18.70 -21.93
CA SER A 230 23.70 -18.02 -21.22
C SER A 230 24.18 -16.92 -20.28
N ILE A 231 25.46 -16.95 -19.88
CA ILE A 231 26.05 -15.96 -18.98
C ILE A 231 26.10 -14.61 -19.70
N VAL A 232 25.50 -13.59 -19.08
CA VAL A 232 25.41 -12.22 -19.63
C VAL A 232 26.57 -11.36 -19.14
N ALA A 233 26.87 -11.45 -17.84
CA ALA A 233 27.91 -10.66 -17.21
C ALA A 233 29.33 -11.17 -17.52
N SER A 234 30.33 -10.30 -17.43
CA SER A 234 31.73 -10.66 -17.55
C SER A 234 32.50 -10.36 -16.27
N LYS A 235 33.61 -11.08 -16.08
CA LYS A 235 34.54 -10.79 -14.97
C LYS A 235 35.04 -9.35 -15.04
N GLY A 236 34.93 -8.63 -13.90
CA GLY A 236 35.33 -7.22 -13.78
C GLY A 236 34.22 -6.21 -14.03
N ASP A 237 33.10 -6.63 -14.62
CA ASP A 237 31.92 -5.76 -14.74
C ASP A 237 31.38 -5.40 -13.35
N ASN A 238 30.70 -4.27 -13.24
CA ASN A 238 30.02 -3.92 -12.00
C ASN A 238 28.94 -4.97 -11.69
N PHE A 239 28.83 -5.37 -10.44
CA PHE A 239 27.77 -6.29 -10.03
C PHE A 239 26.40 -5.76 -10.47
N ASN A 240 25.59 -6.63 -11.06
CA ASN A 240 24.30 -6.26 -11.63
C ASN A 240 23.29 -7.41 -11.44
N THR A 241 22.30 -7.18 -10.59
CA THR A 241 21.27 -8.18 -10.29
C THR A 241 20.41 -8.51 -11.51
N SER A 242 20.13 -7.53 -12.37
CA SER A 242 19.37 -7.74 -13.60
C SER A 242 20.11 -8.63 -14.61
N GLU A 243 21.43 -8.59 -14.66
CA GLU A 243 22.22 -9.49 -15.52
C GLU A 243 22.24 -10.92 -15.00
N ILE A 244 22.26 -11.11 -13.68
CA ILE A 244 22.10 -12.42 -13.06
C ILE A 244 20.73 -13.00 -13.44
N GLN A 245 19.67 -12.19 -13.31
CA GLN A 245 18.32 -12.64 -13.68
C GLN A 245 18.21 -13.00 -15.17
N LYS A 246 18.77 -12.17 -16.05
CA LYS A 246 18.84 -12.47 -17.49
C LYS A 246 19.58 -13.78 -17.78
N THR A 247 20.68 -14.03 -17.06
CA THR A 247 21.42 -15.31 -17.17
C THR A 247 20.52 -16.49 -16.78
N LEU A 248 19.81 -16.41 -15.67
CA LEU A 248 18.86 -17.46 -15.25
C LEU A 248 17.74 -17.67 -16.27
N ASP A 249 17.19 -16.58 -16.81
CA ASP A 249 16.14 -16.66 -17.84
C ASP A 249 16.66 -17.30 -19.13
N ASN A 250 17.91 -17.00 -19.52
CA ASN A 250 18.55 -17.64 -20.68
C ASN A 250 18.78 -19.13 -20.43
N ILE A 251 19.30 -19.50 -19.25
CA ILE A 251 19.45 -20.92 -18.85
C ILE A 251 18.10 -21.64 -18.96
N LYS A 252 17.03 -21.06 -18.45
CA LYS A 252 15.68 -21.63 -18.55
C LYS A 252 15.26 -21.83 -20.01
N LYS A 253 15.48 -20.85 -20.89
CA LYS A 253 15.16 -20.95 -22.31
C LYS A 253 15.94 -22.10 -22.99
N VAL A 254 17.26 -22.18 -22.72
CA VAL A 254 18.11 -23.24 -23.26
C VAL A 254 17.68 -24.60 -22.73
N SER A 255 17.30 -24.71 -21.46
CA SER A 255 16.81 -25.94 -20.85
C SER A 255 15.54 -26.45 -21.52
N VAL A 256 14.55 -25.58 -21.70
CA VAL A 256 13.30 -25.94 -22.38
C VAL A 256 13.57 -26.44 -23.80
N LYS A 257 14.43 -25.74 -24.55
CA LYS A 257 14.81 -26.11 -25.92
C LYS A 257 15.49 -27.47 -26.01
N ASN A 258 16.20 -27.90 -24.96
CA ASN A 258 16.92 -29.17 -24.92
C ASN A 258 16.14 -30.27 -24.17
N GLY A 259 14.83 -30.10 -23.96
CA GLY A 259 13.97 -31.12 -23.36
C GLY A 259 13.97 -31.18 -21.83
N TYR A 260 14.47 -30.14 -21.15
CA TYR A 260 14.54 -30.05 -19.68
C TYR A 260 13.65 -28.91 -19.14
N PRO A 261 12.31 -28.94 -19.32
CA PRO A 261 11.45 -27.83 -18.98
C PRO A 261 11.34 -27.53 -17.46
N PHE A 262 11.71 -28.51 -16.62
CA PHE A 262 11.62 -28.39 -15.16
C PHE A 262 12.98 -28.12 -14.48
N LEU A 263 14.03 -27.85 -15.27
CA LEU A 263 15.33 -27.52 -14.70
C LEU A 263 15.29 -26.15 -14.03
N ILE A 264 15.77 -26.08 -12.79
CA ILE A 264 15.86 -24.85 -11.99
C ILE A 264 17.30 -24.43 -11.88
N GLY A 265 17.60 -23.21 -12.32
CA GLY A 265 18.89 -22.55 -12.06
C GLY A 265 18.84 -21.80 -10.74
N THR A 266 19.85 -21.95 -9.91
CA THR A 266 20.07 -21.17 -8.67
C THR A 266 21.39 -20.45 -8.75
N VAL A 267 21.51 -19.34 -7.99
CA VAL A 267 22.73 -18.56 -7.90
C VAL A 267 23.42 -18.83 -6.58
N ASP A 268 24.67 -19.23 -6.64
CA ASP A 268 25.55 -19.31 -5.49
C ASP A 268 26.58 -18.16 -5.57
N GLN A 269 26.66 -17.35 -4.51
CA GLN A 269 27.51 -16.16 -4.47
C GLN A 269 28.58 -16.32 -3.40
N VAL A 270 29.83 -16.24 -3.81
CA VAL A 270 30.97 -16.16 -2.89
C VAL A 270 31.51 -14.74 -2.92
N ARG A 271 31.50 -14.08 -1.77
CA ARG A 271 31.99 -12.71 -1.61
C ARG A 271 33.46 -12.73 -1.17
N ASN A 272 34.32 -12.10 -1.92
CA ASN A 272 35.73 -11.89 -1.54
C ASN A 272 35.88 -10.47 -0.96
N SER A 273 36.24 -10.35 0.29
CA SER A 273 36.41 -9.08 1.00
C SER A 273 37.74 -8.35 0.72
N LYS A 274 38.51 -8.79 -0.26
CA LYS A 274 39.87 -8.29 -0.53
C LYS A 274 40.06 -7.62 -1.90
N GLU A 275 39.03 -7.31 -2.65
CA GLU A 275 39.11 -6.55 -3.89
C GLU A 275 38.15 -5.37 -3.90
#